data_9b1f8e37b8767a5c8adaeeb93cfeaaa2
#
_entry.id   9b1f8e37b8767a5c8adaeeb93cfeaaa2
#
_cell.length_a   1.000
_cell.length_b   1.000
_cell.length_c   1.000
_cell.angle_alpha   90.00
_cell.angle_beta   90.00
_cell.angle_gamma   90.00
#
_symmetry.space_group_name_H-M   'P 1'
#
loop_
_entity.id
_entity.type
_entity.pdbx_description
1 polymer ?
#
loop_
_entity_poly.entity_id
_entity_poly.type
_entity_poly.pdbx_seq_one_letter_code
_entity_poly.pdbx_strand_id
1 'polypeptide(L)'
;TAVCLLRNEWCRAMVGLMDCNNFFVSCERVFQPELADKAVVVLSNNDGCVVARSNEAKALGIKMGEPYFRIRQLVESGEVLVRSGNLRLYGDMSRRVMSVAQRFAPHIEQYSIDECFLDLDGVQQPVAVCRELVKVVRQWTGIPVSVGVAPTKTLAKVASKFAKKYAGYHGCCLIDTDEKRVKALRLTPVGEVWGVGRRHLPLLLGRGVKTAYDLT
;
A
#
# COMPACT_ATOMS: atom_id res chain seq x y z
N THR A 1 -6.37 13.33 18.11
CA THR A 1 -5.62 12.23 17.50
C THR A 1 -4.20 12.61 17.06
N ALA A 2 -3.90 13.91 16.95
CA ALA A 2 -2.53 14.41 16.74
C ALA A 2 -1.65 14.40 18.01
N VAL A 3 -2.25 14.21 19.20
CA VAL A 3 -1.61 14.35 20.51
C VAL A 3 -0.75 13.13 20.92
N CYS A 4 -0.89 12.00 20.21
CA CYS A 4 -0.16 10.78 20.55
C CYS A 4 1.31 10.75 20.02
N LEU A 5 1.76 11.81 19.34
CA LEU A 5 3.12 11.92 18.78
C LEU A 5 4.18 12.41 19.77
N LEU A 6 3.78 12.87 20.98
CA LEU A 6 4.66 13.60 21.92
C LEU A 6 5.03 12.84 23.20
N ARG A 7 4.62 11.57 23.38
CA ARG A 7 5.05 10.82 24.57
C ARG A 7 6.26 9.94 24.26
N ASN A 8 7.34 10.21 24.98
CA ASN A 8 8.61 9.45 24.96
C ASN A 8 8.52 8.00 25.47
N GLU A 9 7.33 7.53 25.81
CA GLU A 9 7.08 6.14 26.13
C GLU A 9 6.44 5.48 24.91
N TRP A 10 7.25 4.77 24.13
CA TRP A 10 6.79 3.88 23.09
C TRP A 10 5.87 2.84 23.71
N CYS A 11 4.56 3.04 23.60
CA CYS A 11 3.58 2.04 23.98
C CYS A 11 3.99 0.71 23.30
N ARG A 12 4.02 -0.39 24.06
CA ARG A 12 4.38 -1.73 23.57
C ARG A 12 3.44 -2.25 22.46
N ALA A 13 2.30 -1.61 22.27
CA ALA A 13 1.33 -1.95 21.24
C ALA A 13 1.91 -1.67 19.84
N MET A 14 2.03 -2.71 19.02
CA MET A 14 2.49 -2.62 17.63
C MET A 14 1.33 -2.86 16.68
N VAL A 15 1.25 -2.04 15.64
CA VAL A 15 0.25 -2.15 14.58
C VAL A 15 0.95 -2.48 13.27
N GLY A 16 0.48 -3.53 12.59
CA GLY A 16 0.84 -3.81 11.21
C GLY A 16 -0.15 -3.16 10.24
N LEU A 17 0.31 -2.71 9.09
CA LEU A 17 -0.55 -2.46 7.93
C LEU A 17 -0.12 -3.37 6.80
N MET A 18 -0.97 -4.32 6.44
CA MET A 18 -0.84 -5.10 5.22
C MET A 18 -1.55 -4.37 4.09
N ASP A 19 -0.90 -4.27 2.94
CA ASP A 19 -1.40 -3.61 1.73
C ASP A 19 -1.05 -4.46 0.51
N CYS A 20 -2.05 -4.77 -0.32
CA CYS A 20 -1.88 -5.54 -1.54
C CYS A 20 -1.25 -4.69 -2.65
N ASN A 21 -0.14 -5.17 -3.23
CA ASN A 21 0.59 -4.43 -4.24
C ASN A 21 -0.18 -4.42 -5.57
N ASN A 22 -0.51 -3.22 -6.09
CA ASN A 22 -1.24 -3.05 -7.35
C ASN A 22 -2.50 -3.95 -7.43
N PHE A 23 -3.30 -3.99 -6.39
CA PHE A 23 -4.29 -5.01 -6.09
C PHE A 23 -5.12 -5.47 -7.30
N PHE A 24 -5.83 -4.56 -7.99
CA PHE A 24 -6.70 -4.95 -9.10
C PHE A 24 -5.92 -5.58 -10.26
N VAL A 25 -4.76 -5.00 -10.61
CA VAL A 25 -3.88 -5.61 -11.62
C VAL A 25 -3.37 -6.98 -11.17
N SER A 26 -3.02 -7.11 -9.88
CA SER A 26 -2.58 -8.39 -9.33
C SER A 26 -3.68 -9.44 -9.37
N CYS A 27 -4.95 -9.07 -9.12
CA CYS A 27 -6.09 -9.97 -9.29
C CYS A 27 -6.23 -10.46 -10.74
N GLU A 28 -6.11 -9.56 -11.73
CA GLU A 28 -6.16 -9.95 -13.15
C GLU A 28 -5.01 -10.91 -13.51
N ARG A 29 -3.79 -10.63 -13.02
CA ARG A 29 -2.60 -11.47 -13.26
C ARG A 29 -2.71 -12.88 -12.68
N VAL A 30 -3.47 -13.08 -11.58
CA VAL A 30 -3.70 -14.43 -11.02
C VAL A 30 -4.40 -15.33 -12.02
N PHE A 31 -5.36 -14.80 -12.79
CA PHE A 31 -6.16 -15.57 -13.74
C PHE A 31 -5.68 -15.45 -15.19
N GLN A 32 -4.80 -14.49 -15.46
CA GLN A 32 -4.21 -14.23 -16.78
C GLN A 32 -2.69 -14.09 -16.64
N PRO A 33 -1.95 -15.20 -16.50
CA PRO A 33 -0.50 -15.18 -16.31
C PRO A 33 0.27 -14.47 -17.43
N GLU A 34 -0.31 -14.40 -18.63
CA GLU A 34 0.24 -13.67 -19.78
C GLU A 34 0.34 -12.16 -19.56
N LEU A 35 -0.30 -11.62 -18.52
CA LEU A 35 -0.17 -10.22 -18.10
C LEU A 35 1.07 -9.98 -17.20
N ALA A 36 1.81 -11.04 -16.85
CA ALA A 36 3.04 -10.88 -16.08
C ALA A 36 4.02 -9.98 -16.85
N ASP A 37 4.71 -9.10 -16.11
CA ASP A 37 5.73 -8.19 -16.62
C ASP A 37 5.28 -7.24 -17.75
N LYS A 38 3.96 -7.15 -18.01
CA LYS A 38 3.39 -6.22 -18.99
C LYS A 38 2.83 -4.97 -18.32
N ALA A 39 2.84 -3.86 -19.04
CA ALA A 39 2.16 -2.65 -18.62
C ALA A 39 0.64 -2.87 -18.69
N VAL A 40 0.00 -2.96 -17.52
CA VAL A 40 -1.44 -3.23 -17.39
C VAL A 40 -2.09 -2.11 -16.59
N VAL A 41 -3.23 -1.65 -17.05
CA VAL A 41 -4.11 -0.75 -16.31
C VAL A 41 -5.50 -1.37 -16.16
N VAL A 42 -6.14 -1.07 -15.04
CA VAL A 42 -7.56 -1.39 -14.82
C VAL A 42 -8.33 -0.09 -14.82
N LEU A 43 -9.42 -0.05 -15.55
CA LEU A 43 -10.31 1.10 -15.68
C LEU A 43 -11.45 1.06 -14.65
N SER A 44 -12.05 2.22 -14.41
CA SER A 44 -13.28 2.36 -13.61
C SER A 44 -14.45 1.60 -14.25
N ASN A 45 -15.56 1.44 -13.51
CA ASN A 45 -16.74 0.69 -13.97
C ASN A 45 -17.31 1.17 -15.31
N ASN A 46 -17.12 2.45 -15.65
CA ASN A 46 -17.55 3.03 -16.92
C ASN A 46 -16.41 3.22 -17.93
N ASP A 47 -15.27 2.56 -17.68
CA ASP A 47 -14.04 2.63 -18.48
C ASP A 47 -13.51 4.06 -18.74
N GLY A 48 -13.92 5.03 -17.92
CA GLY A 48 -13.58 6.42 -18.10
C GLY A 48 -12.17 6.81 -17.65
N CYS A 49 -11.64 6.16 -16.62
CA CYS A 49 -10.33 6.50 -16.05
C CYS A 49 -9.62 5.31 -15.41
N VAL A 50 -8.31 5.45 -15.27
CA VAL A 50 -7.43 4.44 -14.66
C VAL A 50 -7.60 4.41 -13.13
N VAL A 51 -7.99 3.28 -12.58
CA VAL A 51 -8.13 3.05 -11.12
C VAL A 51 -7.09 2.10 -10.53
N ALA A 52 -6.34 1.39 -11.38
CA ALA A 52 -5.17 0.63 -10.94
C ALA A 52 -4.15 0.52 -12.08
N ARG A 53 -2.88 0.33 -11.71
CA ARG A 53 -1.75 0.28 -12.64
C ARG A 53 -0.72 -0.71 -12.18
N SER A 54 -0.13 -1.45 -13.11
CA SER A 54 1.08 -2.23 -12.86
C SER A 54 2.30 -1.31 -12.66
N ASN A 55 3.41 -1.85 -12.19
CA ASN A 55 4.65 -1.08 -12.06
C ASN A 55 5.19 -0.64 -13.42
N GLU A 56 5.03 -1.47 -14.43
CA GLU A 56 5.41 -1.20 -15.82
C GLU A 56 4.58 -0.02 -16.37
N ALA A 57 3.26 -0.01 -16.13
CA ALA A 57 2.40 1.11 -16.52
C ALA A 57 2.75 2.42 -15.76
N LYS A 58 3.17 2.33 -14.49
CA LYS A 58 3.68 3.48 -13.74
C LYS A 58 4.98 4.01 -14.34
N ALA A 59 5.87 3.14 -14.81
CA ALA A 59 7.13 3.51 -15.46
C ALA A 59 6.91 4.26 -16.77
N LEU A 60 5.80 3.97 -17.48
CA LEU A 60 5.36 4.73 -18.67
C LEU A 60 4.73 6.10 -18.32
N GLY A 61 4.70 6.49 -17.04
CA GLY A 61 4.19 7.77 -16.59
C GLY A 61 2.67 7.87 -16.43
N ILE A 62 1.93 6.77 -16.62
CA ILE A 62 0.46 6.74 -16.45
C ILE A 62 0.11 7.05 -14.99
N LYS A 63 -0.79 8.01 -14.77
CA LYS A 63 -1.19 8.47 -13.43
C LYS A 63 -2.48 7.80 -12.95
N MET A 64 -2.68 7.75 -11.62
CA MET A 64 -3.95 7.35 -11.04
C MET A 64 -5.01 8.38 -11.40
N GLY A 65 -6.19 7.92 -11.84
CA GLY A 65 -7.26 8.78 -12.32
C GLY A 65 -7.03 9.32 -13.74
N GLU A 66 -5.98 8.85 -14.45
CA GLU A 66 -5.72 9.26 -15.84
C GLU A 66 -6.93 8.90 -16.71
N PRO A 67 -7.52 9.85 -17.45
CA PRO A 67 -8.60 9.56 -18.39
C PRO A 67 -8.14 8.60 -19.49
N TYR A 68 -8.99 7.63 -19.85
CA TYR A 68 -8.67 6.62 -20.86
C TYR A 68 -8.24 7.23 -22.19
N PHE A 69 -8.88 8.31 -22.65
CA PHE A 69 -8.54 8.95 -23.92
C PHE A 69 -7.09 9.44 -24.00
N ARG A 70 -6.45 9.74 -22.86
CA ARG A 70 -5.03 10.18 -22.83
C ARG A 70 -4.04 9.05 -23.01
N ILE A 71 -4.43 7.84 -22.65
CA ILE A 71 -3.57 6.65 -22.80
C ILE A 71 -3.92 5.81 -24.03
N ARG A 72 -4.93 6.25 -24.80
CA ARG A 72 -5.46 5.49 -25.94
C ARG A 72 -4.39 5.11 -26.96
N GLN A 73 -3.47 6.01 -27.29
CA GLN A 73 -2.38 5.72 -28.22
C GLN A 73 -1.46 4.59 -27.72
N LEU A 74 -1.12 4.56 -26.42
CA LEU A 74 -0.33 3.49 -25.82
C LEU A 74 -1.07 2.14 -25.84
N VAL A 75 -2.41 2.19 -25.78
CA VAL A 75 -3.24 0.99 -25.86
C VAL A 75 -3.31 0.49 -27.31
N GLU A 76 -3.53 1.38 -28.28
CA GLU A 76 -3.60 1.05 -29.71
C GLU A 76 -2.25 0.55 -30.26
N SER A 77 -1.12 1.04 -29.73
CA SER A 77 0.22 0.53 -30.05
C SER A 77 0.54 -0.82 -29.41
N GLY A 78 -0.28 -1.29 -28.46
CA GLY A 78 -0.05 -2.52 -27.70
C GLY A 78 0.98 -2.39 -26.57
N GLU A 79 1.48 -1.18 -26.28
CA GLU A 79 2.41 -0.93 -25.18
C GLU A 79 1.72 -1.07 -23.80
N VAL A 80 0.41 -0.82 -23.72
CA VAL A 80 -0.38 -0.90 -22.52
C VAL A 80 -1.60 -1.79 -22.73
N LEU A 81 -1.77 -2.77 -21.87
CA LEU A 81 -2.94 -3.64 -21.85
C LEU A 81 -4.00 -3.09 -20.88
N VAL A 82 -5.24 -3.12 -21.30
CA VAL A 82 -6.37 -2.60 -20.53
C VAL A 82 -7.26 -3.73 -20.06
N ARG A 83 -7.79 -3.58 -18.84
CA ARG A 83 -8.88 -4.40 -18.31
C ARG A 83 -9.96 -3.49 -17.74
N SER A 84 -11.22 -3.83 -18.00
CA SER A 84 -12.35 -3.20 -17.30
C SER A 84 -12.42 -3.69 -15.86
N GLY A 85 -12.89 -2.83 -14.95
CA GLY A 85 -12.95 -3.15 -13.53
C GLY A 85 -13.90 -4.31 -13.21
N ASN A 86 -13.38 -5.42 -12.67
CA ASN A 86 -14.15 -6.57 -12.21
C ASN A 86 -14.29 -6.59 -10.69
N LEU A 87 -15.20 -5.75 -10.17
CA LEU A 87 -15.37 -5.59 -8.71
C LEU A 87 -15.80 -6.89 -8.00
N ARG A 88 -16.49 -7.82 -8.69
CA ARG A 88 -16.83 -9.12 -8.10
C ARG A 88 -15.58 -9.96 -7.86
N LEU A 89 -14.71 -10.03 -8.85
CA LEU A 89 -13.41 -10.71 -8.72
C LEU A 89 -12.58 -10.08 -7.59
N TYR A 90 -12.47 -8.74 -7.58
CA TYR A 90 -11.64 -8.05 -6.58
C TYR A 90 -12.19 -8.22 -5.16
N GLY A 91 -13.53 -8.21 -4.99
CA GLY A 91 -14.15 -8.50 -3.70
C GLY A 91 -13.93 -9.94 -3.23
N ASP A 92 -13.92 -10.93 -4.13
CA ASP A 92 -13.61 -12.31 -3.78
C ASP A 92 -12.14 -12.48 -3.40
N MET A 93 -11.22 -11.92 -4.17
CA MET A 93 -9.78 -11.97 -3.88
C MET A 93 -9.44 -11.24 -2.58
N SER A 94 -10.09 -10.11 -2.30
CA SER A 94 -9.96 -9.40 -1.02
C SER A 94 -10.33 -10.30 0.15
N ARG A 95 -11.49 -10.96 0.11
CA ARG A 95 -11.91 -11.89 1.18
C ARG A 95 -10.91 -13.00 1.41
N ARG A 96 -10.35 -13.57 0.34
CA ARG A 96 -9.30 -14.62 0.44
C ARG A 96 -8.04 -14.09 1.13
N VAL A 97 -7.54 -12.94 0.71
CA VAL A 97 -6.37 -12.30 1.32
C VAL A 97 -6.62 -12.00 2.80
N MET A 98 -7.78 -11.39 3.13
CA MET A 98 -8.13 -11.06 4.52
C MET A 98 -8.28 -12.32 5.39
N SER A 99 -8.85 -13.40 4.86
CA SER A 99 -8.94 -14.69 5.56
C SER A 99 -7.57 -15.29 5.89
N VAL A 100 -6.58 -15.11 5.00
CA VAL A 100 -5.20 -15.51 5.30
C VAL A 100 -4.61 -14.61 6.39
N ALA A 101 -4.79 -13.29 6.28
CA ALA A 101 -4.25 -12.33 7.25
C ALA A 101 -4.76 -12.58 8.69
N GLN A 102 -6.02 -12.98 8.85
CA GLN A 102 -6.63 -13.33 10.14
C GLN A 102 -5.91 -14.47 10.88
N ARG A 103 -5.11 -15.28 10.19
CA ARG A 103 -4.36 -16.38 10.81
C ARG A 103 -3.04 -15.91 11.45
N PHE A 104 -2.62 -14.68 11.21
CA PHE A 104 -1.32 -14.13 11.61
C PHE A 104 -1.40 -13.05 12.68
N ALA A 105 -2.60 -12.58 13.00
CA ALA A 105 -2.81 -11.58 14.04
C ALA A 105 -4.06 -11.93 14.86
N PRO A 106 -4.08 -11.65 16.16
CA PRO A 106 -5.25 -11.87 17.04
C PRO A 106 -6.50 -11.16 16.51
N HIS A 107 -6.32 -9.94 16.01
CA HIS A 107 -7.37 -9.14 15.40
C HIS A 107 -6.88 -8.46 14.14
N ILE A 108 -7.77 -8.31 13.16
CA ILE A 108 -7.54 -7.47 11.98
C ILE A 108 -8.68 -6.47 11.83
N GLU A 109 -8.35 -5.28 11.36
CA GLU A 109 -9.32 -4.25 10.97
C GLU A 109 -9.20 -4.03 9.47
N GLN A 110 -10.15 -4.52 8.70
CA GLN A 110 -10.18 -4.26 7.26
C GLN A 110 -10.48 -2.78 7.03
N TYR A 111 -9.52 -2.05 6.45
CA TYR A 111 -9.61 -0.62 6.21
C TYR A 111 -10.12 -0.31 4.79
N SER A 112 -9.72 -1.14 3.82
CA SER A 112 -10.17 -1.03 2.43
C SER A 112 -10.29 -2.41 1.78
N ILE A 113 -10.52 -2.46 0.48
CA ILE A 113 -10.58 -3.70 -0.29
C ILE A 113 -9.21 -4.39 -0.36
N ASP A 114 -8.13 -3.64 -0.21
CA ASP A 114 -6.74 -4.09 -0.39
C ASP A 114 -5.83 -3.82 0.81
N GLU A 115 -6.35 -3.20 1.88
CA GLU A 115 -5.59 -2.87 3.09
C GLU A 115 -6.29 -3.39 4.35
N CYS A 116 -5.53 -3.93 5.29
CA CYS A 116 -5.99 -4.17 6.66
C CYS A 116 -4.92 -3.83 7.69
N PHE A 117 -5.37 -3.36 8.85
CA PHE A 117 -4.52 -3.24 10.02
C PHE A 117 -4.51 -4.57 10.79
N LEU A 118 -3.32 -4.92 11.27
CA LEU A 118 -3.04 -6.10 12.07
C LEU A 118 -2.77 -5.66 13.51
N ASP A 119 -3.45 -6.22 14.46
CA ASP A 119 -3.08 -6.09 15.85
C ASP A 119 -1.89 -7.02 16.11
N LEU A 120 -0.75 -6.42 16.42
CA LEU A 120 0.48 -7.15 16.71
C LEU A 120 0.93 -6.97 18.17
N ASP A 121 0.01 -6.50 19.03
CA ASP A 121 0.31 -6.38 20.46
C ASP A 121 0.59 -7.75 21.06
N GLY A 122 1.66 -7.86 21.83
CA GLY A 122 2.12 -9.12 22.41
C GLY A 122 2.68 -10.17 21.44
N VAL A 123 2.66 -9.89 20.12
CA VAL A 123 3.24 -10.81 19.12
C VAL A 123 4.76 -10.79 19.23
N GLN A 124 5.33 -11.95 19.55
CA GLN A 124 6.78 -12.11 19.54
C GLN A 124 7.31 -12.10 18.08
N GLN A 125 8.42 -11.39 17.85
CA GLN A 125 9.09 -11.30 16.55
C GLN A 125 8.15 -10.85 15.41
N PRO A 126 7.47 -9.69 15.52
CA PRO A 126 6.44 -9.24 14.57
C PRO A 126 6.94 -9.19 13.13
N VAL A 127 8.22 -8.91 12.90
CA VAL A 127 8.82 -8.90 11.55
C VAL A 127 8.85 -10.30 10.94
N ALA A 128 9.20 -11.31 11.72
CA ALA A 128 9.23 -12.70 11.24
C ALA A 128 7.81 -13.17 10.89
N VAL A 129 6.85 -12.89 11.76
CA VAL A 129 5.42 -13.20 11.54
C VAL A 129 4.90 -12.48 10.27
N CYS A 130 5.20 -11.20 10.09
CA CYS A 130 4.76 -10.44 8.92
C CYS A 130 5.45 -10.89 7.63
N ARG A 131 6.72 -11.31 7.67
CA ARG A 131 7.39 -11.88 6.48
C ARG A 131 6.79 -13.23 6.08
N GLU A 132 6.44 -14.06 7.05
CA GLU A 132 5.73 -15.30 6.75
C GLU A 132 4.32 -15.03 6.22
N LEU A 133 3.60 -14.05 6.77
CA LEU A 133 2.34 -13.57 6.22
C LEU A 133 2.48 -13.16 4.74
N VAL A 134 3.48 -12.34 4.40
CA VAL A 134 3.74 -11.90 3.01
C VAL A 134 3.94 -13.10 2.08
N LYS A 135 4.71 -14.09 2.51
CA LYS A 135 4.99 -15.32 1.76
C LYS A 135 3.72 -16.15 1.58
N VAL A 136 2.98 -16.42 2.66
CA VAL A 136 1.79 -17.27 2.64
C VAL A 136 0.65 -16.66 1.85
N VAL A 137 0.40 -15.34 1.97
CA VAL A 137 -0.60 -14.65 1.15
C VAL A 137 -0.28 -14.80 -0.33
N ARG A 138 0.98 -14.55 -0.73
CA ARG A 138 1.40 -14.73 -2.12
C ARG A 138 1.26 -16.17 -2.59
N GLN A 139 1.63 -17.15 -1.77
CA GLN A 139 1.56 -18.56 -2.11
C GLN A 139 0.12 -19.06 -2.28
N TRP A 140 -0.80 -18.62 -1.42
CA TRP A 140 -2.17 -19.15 -1.41
C TRP A 140 -3.13 -18.37 -2.30
N THR A 141 -2.86 -17.09 -2.54
CA THR A 141 -3.76 -16.22 -3.31
C THR A 141 -3.17 -15.70 -4.61
N GLY A 142 -1.86 -15.81 -4.80
CA GLY A 142 -1.14 -15.20 -5.91
C GLY A 142 -0.95 -13.69 -5.77
N ILE A 143 -1.52 -13.04 -4.74
CA ILE A 143 -1.47 -11.58 -4.54
C ILE A 143 -0.20 -11.20 -3.77
N PRO A 144 0.67 -10.36 -4.34
CA PRO A 144 1.81 -9.82 -3.60
C PRO A 144 1.33 -8.75 -2.60
N VAL A 145 1.82 -8.84 -1.36
CA VAL A 145 1.50 -7.87 -0.31
C VAL A 145 2.75 -7.31 0.33
N SER A 146 2.62 -6.16 0.97
CA SER A 146 3.67 -5.53 1.78
C SER A 146 3.11 -5.16 3.14
N VAL A 147 3.94 -5.29 4.18
CA VAL A 147 3.54 -5.00 5.57
C VAL A 147 4.45 -3.94 6.16
N GLY A 148 3.84 -2.91 6.73
CA GLY A 148 4.53 -1.94 7.58
C GLY A 148 4.16 -2.16 9.03
N VAL A 149 5.15 -2.21 9.93
CA VAL A 149 4.95 -2.41 11.37
C VAL A 149 5.46 -1.19 12.13
N ALA A 150 4.63 -0.60 12.97
CA ALA A 150 4.99 0.59 13.76
C ALA A 150 4.04 0.76 14.96
N PRO A 151 4.37 1.65 15.92
CA PRO A 151 3.53 1.92 17.09
C PRO A 151 2.20 2.63 16.78
N THR A 152 2.03 3.20 15.60
CA THR A 152 0.80 3.90 15.19
C THR A 152 0.38 3.53 13.77
N LYS A 153 -0.92 3.58 13.49
CA LYS A 153 -1.48 3.33 12.14
C LYS A 153 -0.84 4.22 11.07
N THR A 154 -0.60 5.50 11.37
CA THR A 154 0.04 6.44 10.42
C THR A 154 1.48 6.03 10.10
N LEU A 155 2.26 5.67 11.11
CA LEU A 155 3.63 5.18 10.88
C LEU A 155 3.66 3.81 10.20
N ALA A 156 2.70 2.93 10.50
CA ALA A 156 2.56 1.65 9.80
C ALA A 156 2.29 1.85 8.30
N LYS A 157 1.49 2.88 7.92
CA LYS A 157 1.30 3.25 6.50
C LYS A 157 2.61 3.75 5.86
N VAL A 158 3.39 4.55 6.56
CA VAL A 158 4.73 4.98 6.08
C VAL A 158 5.65 3.77 5.92
N ALA A 159 5.70 2.87 6.91
CA ALA A 159 6.51 1.66 6.86
C ALA A 159 6.10 0.74 5.70
N SER A 160 4.79 0.56 5.45
CA SER A 160 4.28 -0.25 4.33
C SER A 160 4.73 0.31 2.96
N LYS A 161 4.74 1.64 2.79
CA LYS A 161 5.29 2.27 1.58
C LYS A 161 6.77 1.94 1.38
N PHE A 162 7.56 1.96 2.45
CA PHE A 162 8.98 1.58 2.38
C PHE A 162 9.16 0.10 2.07
N ALA A 163 8.35 -0.78 2.67
CA ALA A 163 8.35 -2.19 2.36
C ALA A 163 8.08 -2.48 0.87
N LYS A 164 7.18 -1.68 0.23
CA LYS A 164 6.91 -1.76 -1.21
C LYS A 164 8.05 -1.22 -2.06
N LYS A 165 8.66 -0.09 -1.65
CA LYS A 165 9.64 0.64 -2.44
C LYS A 165 11.02 0.00 -2.45
N TYR A 166 11.43 -0.59 -1.34
CA TYR A 166 12.80 -1.06 -1.13
C TYR A 166 12.83 -2.58 -0.94
N ALA A 167 13.38 -3.31 -1.91
CA ALA A 167 13.47 -4.77 -1.91
C ALA A 167 14.20 -5.34 -0.67
N GLY A 168 15.17 -4.59 -0.11
CA GLY A 168 15.91 -5.00 1.09
C GLY A 168 15.05 -5.22 2.35
N TYR A 169 13.83 -4.74 2.38
CA TYR A 169 12.89 -5.03 3.45
C TYR A 169 12.20 -6.40 3.30
N HIS A 170 12.34 -7.07 2.17
CA HIS A 170 11.69 -8.36 1.90
C HIS A 170 10.18 -8.36 2.20
N GLY A 171 9.50 -7.27 1.81
CA GLY A 171 8.06 -7.09 1.98
C GLY A 171 7.60 -6.69 3.39
N CYS A 172 8.50 -6.54 4.38
CA CYS A 172 8.13 -6.10 5.72
C CYS A 172 9.11 -5.05 6.27
N CYS A 173 8.62 -3.85 6.59
CA CYS A 173 9.40 -2.76 7.18
C CYS A 173 8.93 -2.49 8.62
N LEU A 174 9.87 -2.41 9.57
CA LEU A 174 9.63 -2.12 10.98
C LEU A 174 10.18 -0.75 11.37
N ILE A 175 9.32 0.09 11.95
CA ILE A 175 9.68 1.36 12.60
C ILE A 175 9.38 1.23 14.09
N ASP A 176 10.38 0.84 14.88
CA ASP A 176 10.29 0.53 16.31
C ASP A 176 11.20 1.39 17.20
N THR A 177 12.02 2.27 16.61
CA THR A 177 12.90 3.16 17.31
C THR A 177 12.71 4.62 16.87
N ASP A 178 13.07 5.56 17.72
CA ASP A 178 13.00 7.00 17.39
C ASP A 178 13.87 7.36 16.19
N GLU A 179 15.05 6.77 16.09
CA GLU A 179 15.96 6.96 14.95
C GLU A 179 15.29 6.54 13.63
N LYS A 180 14.69 5.34 13.58
CA LYS A 180 13.95 4.86 12.40
C LYS A 180 12.76 5.75 12.10
N ARG A 181 12.02 6.19 13.12
CA ARG A 181 10.89 7.12 12.98
C ARG A 181 11.33 8.42 12.34
N VAL A 182 12.32 9.09 12.90
CA VAL A 182 12.85 10.37 12.37
C VAL A 182 13.31 10.21 10.94
N LYS A 183 14.10 9.16 10.65
CA LYS A 183 14.56 8.86 9.29
C LYS A 183 13.40 8.66 8.33
N ALA A 184 12.41 7.86 8.71
CA ALA A 184 11.24 7.58 7.88
C ALA A 184 10.40 8.84 7.61
N LEU A 185 10.16 9.67 8.64
CA LEU A 185 9.39 10.90 8.51
C LEU A 185 10.10 11.94 7.62
N ARG A 186 11.43 12.07 7.73
CA ARG A 186 12.23 12.97 6.88
C ARG A 186 12.22 12.54 5.41
N LEU A 187 12.16 11.24 5.13
CA LEU A 187 12.12 10.69 3.77
C LEU A 187 10.71 10.68 3.16
N THR A 188 9.68 10.97 3.95
CA THR A 188 8.29 10.94 3.50
C THR A 188 7.84 12.36 3.17
N PRO A 189 7.49 12.67 1.89
CA PRO A 189 6.88 13.93 1.52
C PRO A 189 5.59 14.19 2.30
N VAL A 190 5.31 15.42 2.70
CA VAL A 190 4.13 15.77 3.48
C VAL A 190 2.82 15.37 2.78
N GLY A 191 2.77 15.46 1.45
CA GLY A 191 1.60 15.06 0.65
C GLY A 191 1.33 13.55 0.64
N GLU A 192 2.26 12.73 1.15
CA GLU A 192 2.10 11.29 1.28
C GLU A 192 1.65 10.85 2.69
N VAL A 193 1.54 11.80 3.62
CA VAL A 193 1.04 11.52 4.97
C VAL A 193 -0.45 11.22 4.92
N TRP A 194 -0.86 10.16 5.60
CA TRP A 194 -2.26 9.79 5.70
C TRP A 194 -3.09 10.93 6.32
N GLY A 195 -4.13 11.36 5.60
CA GLY A 195 -4.97 12.51 5.96
C GLY A 195 -4.56 13.83 5.28
N VAL A 196 -3.39 13.92 4.66
CA VAL A 196 -2.99 15.09 3.87
C VAL A 196 -3.48 14.93 2.43
N GLY A 197 -4.64 15.53 2.14
CA GLY A 197 -5.25 15.51 0.81
C GLY A 197 -4.87 16.74 -0.04
N ARG A 198 -5.38 16.75 -1.28
CA ARG A 198 -5.13 17.81 -2.28
C ARG A 198 -5.42 19.22 -1.77
N ARG A 199 -6.37 19.39 -0.85
CA ARG A 199 -6.74 20.71 -0.27
C ARG A 199 -5.73 21.18 0.77
N HIS A 200 -5.17 20.28 1.57
CA HIS A 200 -4.23 20.63 2.65
C HIS A 200 -2.80 20.78 2.16
N LEU A 201 -2.43 20.04 1.12
CA LEU A 201 -1.05 20.03 0.60
C LEU A 201 -0.51 21.43 0.24
N PRO A 202 -1.23 22.28 -0.55
CA PRO A 202 -0.73 23.61 -0.88
C PRO A 202 -0.57 24.52 0.35
N LEU A 203 -1.46 24.41 1.34
CA LEU A 203 -1.38 25.17 2.58
C LEU A 203 -0.15 24.80 3.41
N LEU A 204 0.17 23.52 3.50
CA LEU A 204 1.35 23.03 4.21
C LEU A 204 2.63 23.45 3.51
N LEU A 205 2.71 23.27 2.20
CA LEU A 205 3.87 23.68 1.40
C LEU A 205 4.09 25.20 1.47
N GLY A 206 3.03 26.01 1.45
CA GLY A 206 3.11 27.46 1.60
C GLY A 206 3.62 27.93 2.97
N ARG A 207 3.55 27.07 3.98
CA ARG A 207 4.11 27.28 5.32
C ARG A 207 5.51 26.66 5.51
N GLY A 208 6.11 26.13 4.44
CA GLY A 208 7.43 25.52 4.48
C GLY A 208 7.44 24.06 4.97
N VAL A 209 6.28 23.45 5.24
CA VAL A 209 6.15 22.05 5.66
C VAL A 209 6.28 21.14 4.42
N LYS A 210 7.43 20.50 4.25
CA LYS A 210 7.77 19.70 3.05
C LYS A 210 7.74 18.19 3.30
N THR A 211 8.10 17.78 4.51
CA THR A 211 8.20 16.38 4.92
C THR A 211 7.21 16.05 6.02
N ALA A 212 6.98 14.75 6.24
CA ALA A 212 6.20 14.29 7.39
C ALA A 212 6.85 14.68 8.74
N TYR A 213 8.17 14.83 8.75
CA TYR A 213 8.90 15.27 9.95
C TYR A 213 8.58 16.73 10.32
N ASP A 214 8.36 17.59 9.34
CA ASP A 214 8.01 18.99 9.57
C ASP A 214 6.61 19.18 10.21
N LEU A 215 5.80 18.10 10.27
CA LEU A 215 4.50 18.08 10.96
C LEU A 215 4.62 17.71 12.44
N THR A 216 5.80 17.31 12.93
CA THR A 216 6.04 16.90 14.31
C THR A 216 6.81 17.94 15.07
#